data_a2f4c9df4301511d721e9dd0110db811
#
_entry.id   a2f4c9df4301511d721e9dd0110db811
#
_cell.length_a   1.000
_cell.length_b   1.000
_cell.length_c   1.000
_cell.angle_alpha   90.00
_cell.angle_beta   90.00
_cell.angle_gamma   90.00
#
_symmetry.space_group_name_H-M   'P 1'
#
loop_
_entity.id
_entity.type
_entity.pdbx_description
1 polymer ?
#
loop_
_entity_poly.entity_id
_entity_poly.type
_entity_poly.pdbx_seq_one_letter_code
_entity_poly.pdbx_strand_id
1 'polypeptide(L)'
;MTRFSGRMIGAHQKIDSVARRHLGRIIPDNSIFPKIRNILQFEGRNGPDAIKRKSPAKDEPWHYYSPFDESDSGLIELIQGHYDELVNQLKLGNFEHIAFESAWLAHAIVDGLTPAHHYPYESELTE
;
A
#
# COMPACT_ATOMS: atom_id res chain seq x y z
N MET A 1 -5.78 16.53 1.80
CA MET A 1 -6.05 16.55 1.10
C MET A 1 -6.26 16.52 0.15
N THR A 2 -6.45 16.34 -0.32
CA THR A 2 -6.47 16.35 -1.33
C THR A 2 -7.51 16.16 -2.07
N ARG A 3 -8.17 16.53 -2.54
CA ARG A 3 -9.03 16.50 -3.20
C ARG A 3 -9.06 16.31 -4.31
N PHE A 4 -9.51 15.80 -4.75
CA PHE A 4 -9.39 15.77 -5.62
C PHE A 4 -9.87 15.87 -6.59
N SER A 5 -9.94 16.33 -7.15
CA SER A 5 -10.22 16.26 -8.54
C SER A 5 -9.26 15.26 -9.14
N GLY A 6 -9.53 14.73 -10.32
CA GLY A 6 -8.68 13.69 -10.85
C GLY A 6 -7.24 14.11 -11.07
N ARG A 7 -6.96 15.40 -11.00
CA ARG A 7 -5.61 15.90 -11.19
C ARG A 7 -4.75 15.82 -9.94
N MET A 8 -5.40 15.67 -8.79
CA MET A 8 -4.67 15.58 -7.53
C MET A 8 -4.15 14.17 -7.34
N ILE A 9 -2.89 14.08 -7.01
CA ILE A 9 -2.25 12.81 -6.76
C ILE A 9 -1.92 12.73 -5.29
N GLY A 10 -2.42 11.70 -4.61
CA GLY A 10 -2.17 11.53 -3.20
C GLY A 10 -0.74 11.10 -2.92
N ALA A 11 -0.38 11.14 -1.63
CA ALA A 11 0.98 10.82 -1.22
C ALA A 11 1.38 9.40 -1.60
N HIS A 12 0.51 8.44 -1.37
CA HIS A 12 0.81 7.06 -1.72
C HIS A 12 1.06 6.91 -3.22
N GLN A 13 0.25 7.58 -4.02
CA GLN A 13 0.39 7.49 -5.46
C GLN A 13 1.70 8.09 -5.95
N LYS A 14 2.13 9.19 -5.32
CA LYS A 14 3.41 9.79 -5.67
C LYS A 14 4.57 8.89 -5.29
N ILE A 15 4.50 8.30 -4.11
CA ILE A 15 5.54 7.38 -3.65
C ILE A 15 5.61 6.16 -4.56
N ASP A 16 4.46 5.61 -4.91
CA ASP A 16 4.41 4.46 -5.81
C ASP A 16 5.05 4.80 -7.15
N SER A 17 4.77 6.00 -7.67
CA SER A 17 5.31 6.41 -8.96
C SER A 17 6.83 6.51 -8.94
N VAL A 18 7.39 7.06 -7.86
CA VAL A 18 8.83 7.16 -7.72
C VAL A 18 9.44 5.78 -7.58
N ALA A 19 8.85 4.93 -6.76
CA ALA A 19 9.34 3.58 -6.53
C ALA A 19 9.33 2.78 -7.84
N ARG A 20 8.25 2.89 -8.61
CA ARG A 20 8.15 2.16 -9.88
C ARG A 20 9.19 2.62 -10.88
N ARG A 21 9.49 3.91 -10.88
CA ARG A 21 10.53 4.43 -11.76
C ARG A 21 11.89 3.84 -11.42
N HIS A 22 12.19 3.76 -10.14
CA HIS A 22 13.46 3.16 -9.71
C HIS A 22 13.51 1.68 -10.03
N LEU A 23 12.39 0.99 -9.82
CA LEU A 23 12.33 -0.44 -10.13
C LEU A 23 12.59 -0.67 -11.62
N GLY A 24 12.12 0.23 -12.48
CA GLY A 24 12.32 0.09 -13.91
C GLY A 24 13.77 0.09 -14.33
N ARG A 25 14.66 0.59 -13.48
CA ARG A 25 16.09 0.58 -13.78
C ARG A 25 16.76 -0.73 -13.38
N ILE A 26 16.06 -1.55 -12.63
CA ILE A 26 16.62 -2.79 -12.06
C ILE A 26 16.09 -4.01 -12.79
N ILE A 27 14.81 -4.01 -13.14
CA ILE A 27 14.18 -5.16 -13.77
C ILE A 27 14.49 -5.20 -15.26
N PRO A 28 14.47 -6.39 -15.88
CA PRO A 28 14.70 -6.49 -17.32
C PRO A 28 13.63 -5.78 -18.13
N ASP A 29 13.99 -5.34 -19.33
CA ASP A 29 13.07 -4.66 -20.21
C ASP A 29 11.86 -5.51 -20.58
N ASN A 30 12.03 -6.82 -20.62
CA ASN A 30 10.94 -7.74 -20.97
C ASN A 30 10.19 -8.24 -19.75
N SER A 31 10.36 -7.58 -18.62
CA SER A 31 9.67 -7.98 -17.40
C SER A 31 8.17 -7.81 -17.55
N ILE A 32 7.41 -8.74 -16.94
CA ILE A 32 5.95 -8.65 -16.92
C ILE A 32 5.46 -7.75 -15.81
N PHE A 33 6.36 -7.16 -15.03
CA PHE A 33 5.92 -6.32 -13.91
C PHE A 33 5.11 -5.14 -14.43
N PRO A 34 3.98 -4.82 -13.80
CA PRO A 34 3.04 -3.81 -14.33
C PRO A 34 3.64 -2.42 -14.41
N LYS A 35 3.11 -1.65 -15.33
CA LYS A 35 3.44 -0.24 -15.40
C LYS A 35 2.72 0.51 -14.29
N ILE A 36 3.22 1.71 -13.99
CA ILE A 36 2.69 2.47 -12.87
C ILE A 36 1.18 2.70 -12.98
N ARG A 37 0.67 2.98 -14.17
CA ARG A 37 -0.76 3.25 -14.30
C ARG A 37 -1.61 2.04 -13.90
N ASN A 38 -1.10 0.84 -14.13
CA ASN A 38 -1.83 -0.37 -13.75
C ASN A 38 -1.81 -0.58 -12.25
N ILE A 39 -0.73 -0.17 -11.61
CA ILE A 39 -0.64 -0.26 -10.15
C ILE A 39 -1.54 0.78 -9.50
N LEU A 40 -1.54 2.00 -10.03
CA LEU A 40 -2.30 3.08 -9.42
C LEU A 40 -3.80 2.89 -9.48
N GLN A 41 -4.30 2.03 -10.37
CA GLN A 41 -5.74 1.78 -10.37
C GLN A 41 -6.20 1.09 -9.08
N PHE A 42 -5.28 0.49 -8.35
CA PHE A 42 -5.60 -0.14 -7.08
C PHE A 42 -5.20 0.71 -5.89
N GLU A 43 -4.88 1.97 -6.13
CA GLU A 43 -4.72 3.00 -5.11
C GLU A 43 -5.92 3.94 -5.20
N GLY A 44 -6.13 4.73 -4.19
CA GLY A 44 -7.25 5.66 -4.23
C GLY A 44 -8.58 4.95 -4.09
N ARG A 45 -9.45 5.12 -5.09
CA ARG A 45 -10.81 4.61 -4.98
C ARG A 45 -10.88 3.10 -4.78
N ASN A 46 -9.98 2.38 -5.38
CA ASN A 46 -9.95 0.91 -5.27
C ASN A 46 -8.85 0.44 -4.35
N GLY A 47 -8.28 1.33 -3.55
CA GLY A 47 -7.17 1.00 -2.69
C GLY A 47 -7.56 0.87 -1.24
N PRO A 48 -6.57 0.61 -0.39
CA PRO A 48 -6.82 0.35 1.03
C PRO A 48 -7.50 1.50 1.76
N ASP A 49 -7.17 2.75 1.44
CA ASP A 49 -7.78 3.87 2.14
C ASP A 49 -9.27 4.00 1.84
N ALA A 50 -9.68 3.65 0.63
CA ALA A 50 -11.09 3.68 0.28
C ALA A 50 -11.86 2.60 1.05
N ILE A 51 -11.25 1.45 1.22
CA ILE A 51 -11.86 0.37 1.99
C ILE A 51 -11.96 0.77 3.45
N LYS A 52 -10.93 1.41 3.97
CA LYS A 52 -10.93 1.89 5.35
C LYS A 52 -12.09 2.84 5.59
N ARG A 53 -12.37 3.73 4.65
CA ARG A 53 -13.49 4.66 4.81
C ARG A 53 -14.83 3.94 4.87
N LYS A 54 -14.94 2.80 4.20
CA LYS A 54 -16.19 2.04 4.21
C LYS A 54 -16.36 1.20 5.46
N SER A 55 -15.25 0.79 6.07
CA SER A 55 -15.29 -0.08 7.25
C SER A 55 -14.17 0.29 8.19
N PRO A 56 -14.15 1.53 8.67
CA PRO A 56 -12.97 2.04 9.39
C PRO A 56 -12.60 1.24 10.63
N ALA A 57 -13.58 0.78 11.37
CA ALA A 57 -13.27 0.08 12.62
C ALA A 57 -12.57 -1.24 12.39
N LYS A 58 -12.86 -1.89 11.28
CA LYS A 58 -12.30 -3.20 11.00
C LYS A 58 -10.94 -3.10 10.33
N ASP A 59 -10.72 -2.01 9.59
CA ASP A 59 -9.52 -1.90 8.78
C ASP A 59 -8.41 -1.15 9.44
N GLU A 60 -8.70 -0.51 10.58
CA GLU A 60 -7.72 0.31 11.25
C GLU A 60 -6.42 -0.42 11.57
N PRO A 61 -6.46 -1.65 12.07
CA PRO A 61 -5.20 -2.34 12.38
C PRO A 61 -4.31 -2.55 11.17
N TRP A 62 -4.87 -2.49 9.98
CA TRP A 62 -4.08 -2.66 8.76
C TRP A 62 -3.28 -1.42 8.40
N HIS A 63 -3.60 -0.28 9.01
CA HIS A 63 -2.97 0.99 8.68
C HIS A 63 -2.07 1.53 9.78
N TYR A 64 -2.07 0.87 10.94
CA TYR A 64 -1.34 1.36 12.10
C TYR A 64 -0.44 0.29 12.66
N TYR A 65 0.67 0.73 13.19
CA TYR A 65 1.67 -0.18 13.73
C TYR A 65 2.41 0.51 14.87
N SER A 66 2.46 -0.15 16.03
CA SER A 66 3.22 0.34 17.16
C SER A 66 4.54 -0.41 17.23
N PRO A 67 5.65 0.24 16.89
CA PRO A 67 6.94 -0.46 16.86
C PRO A 67 7.44 -0.84 18.25
N PHE A 68 6.82 -0.31 19.30
CA PHE A 68 7.22 -0.61 20.67
C PHE A 68 6.34 -1.68 21.31
N ASP A 69 5.39 -2.23 20.60
CA ASP A 69 4.48 -3.25 21.11
C ASP A 69 4.66 -4.52 20.30
N GLU A 70 5.35 -5.49 20.88
CA GLU A 70 5.67 -6.72 20.15
C GLU A 70 4.44 -7.54 19.79
N SER A 71 3.33 -7.29 20.47
CA SER A 71 2.10 -8.04 20.17
C SER A 71 1.32 -7.42 19.02
N ASP A 72 1.72 -6.24 18.55
CA ASP A 72 1.03 -5.56 17.46
C ASP A 72 1.62 -6.03 16.13
N SER A 73 1.08 -7.10 15.59
CA SER A 73 1.61 -7.72 14.37
C SER A 73 0.68 -7.61 13.17
N GLY A 74 -0.46 -6.94 13.31
CA GLY A 74 -1.46 -6.93 12.24
C GLY A 74 -0.95 -6.39 10.92
N LEU A 75 -0.33 -5.22 10.95
CA LEU A 75 0.18 -4.61 9.73
C LEU A 75 1.35 -5.41 9.17
N ILE A 76 2.22 -5.92 10.05
CA ILE A 76 3.36 -6.70 9.59
C ILE A 76 2.90 -7.98 8.92
N GLU A 77 1.88 -8.63 9.47
CA GLU A 77 1.34 -9.84 8.86
C GLU A 77 0.70 -9.53 7.51
N LEU A 78 0.06 -8.38 7.41
CA LEU A 78 -0.53 -7.95 6.14
C LEU A 78 0.56 -7.75 5.10
N ILE A 79 1.65 -7.09 5.47
CA ILE A 79 2.77 -6.87 4.57
C ILE A 79 3.33 -8.21 4.09
N GLN A 80 3.54 -9.14 5.02
CA GLN A 80 4.08 -10.44 4.66
C GLN A 80 3.14 -11.18 3.71
N GLY A 81 1.83 -11.11 3.99
CA GLY A 81 0.84 -11.77 3.15
C GLY A 81 0.83 -11.22 1.73
N HIS A 82 0.86 -9.90 1.60
CA HIS A 82 0.87 -9.30 0.26
C HIS A 82 2.18 -9.57 -0.46
N TYR A 83 3.30 -9.61 0.28
CA TYR A 83 4.57 -9.96 -0.32
C TYR A 83 4.54 -11.37 -0.88
N ASP A 84 4.08 -12.31 -0.07
CA ASP A 84 4.03 -13.72 -0.50
C ASP A 84 3.11 -13.88 -1.69
N GLU A 85 1.97 -13.19 -1.67
CA GLU A 85 1.02 -13.30 -2.76
C GLU A 85 1.56 -12.64 -4.02
N LEU A 86 2.28 -11.53 -3.89
CA LEU A 86 2.89 -10.90 -5.05
C LEU A 86 3.88 -11.85 -5.72
N VAL A 87 4.73 -12.51 -4.92
CA VAL A 87 5.68 -13.49 -5.46
C VAL A 87 4.92 -14.60 -6.19
N ASN A 88 3.84 -15.08 -5.57
CA ASN A 88 3.05 -16.15 -6.17
C ASN A 88 2.44 -15.73 -7.50
N GLN A 89 1.87 -14.54 -7.55
CA GLN A 89 1.24 -14.05 -8.77
C GLN A 89 2.26 -13.77 -9.87
N LEU A 90 3.46 -13.34 -9.49
CA LEU A 90 4.54 -13.18 -10.47
C LEU A 90 4.89 -14.53 -11.12
N LYS A 91 4.91 -15.59 -10.32
CA LYS A 91 5.18 -16.93 -10.85
C LYS A 91 4.07 -17.40 -11.77
N LEU A 92 2.83 -17.04 -11.46
CA LEU A 92 1.67 -17.44 -12.27
C LEU A 92 1.51 -16.56 -13.51
N GLY A 93 2.09 -15.37 -13.50
CA GLY A 93 1.95 -14.45 -14.62
C GLY A 93 0.60 -13.77 -14.72
N ASN A 94 -0.13 -13.67 -13.60
CA ASN A 94 -1.44 -13.04 -13.59
C ASN A 94 -1.28 -11.53 -13.45
N PHE A 95 -1.29 -10.84 -14.59
CA PHE A 95 -0.92 -9.44 -14.66
C PHE A 95 -1.74 -8.54 -13.74
N GLU A 96 -3.05 -8.73 -13.73
CA GLU A 96 -3.90 -7.86 -12.91
C GLU A 96 -3.67 -8.07 -11.42
N HIS A 97 -3.50 -9.30 -11.01
CA HIS A 97 -3.23 -9.61 -9.60
C HIS A 97 -1.85 -9.12 -9.19
N ILE A 98 -0.88 -9.14 -10.10
CA ILE A 98 0.43 -8.58 -9.80
C ILE A 98 0.29 -7.09 -9.49
N ALA A 99 -0.49 -6.39 -10.30
CA ALA A 99 -0.70 -4.96 -10.08
C ALA A 99 -1.42 -4.68 -8.77
N PHE A 100 -2.42 -5.48 -8.46
CA PHE A 100 -3.17 -5.35 -7.21
C PHE A 100 -2.25 -5.55 -6.00
N GLU A 101 -1.50 -6.65 -5.99
CA GLU A 101 -0.65 -6.94 -4.85
C GLU A 101 0.48 -5.93 -4.71
N SER A 102 0.97 -5.42 -5.83
CA SER A 102 2.00 -4.39 -5.79
C SER A 102 1.50 -3.13 -5.10
N ALA A 103 0.30 -2.69 -5.45
CA ALA A 103 -0.28 -1.48 -4.87
C ALA A 103 -0.54 -1.66 -3.37
N TRP A 104 -1.15 -2.78 -3.01
CA TRP A 104 -1.51 -2.99 -1.60
C TRP A 104 -0.28 -3.22 -0.74
N LEU A 105 0.73 -3.91 -1.26
CA LEU A 105 1.99 -4.09 -0.55
C LEU A 105 2.68 -2.75 -0.32
N ALA A 106 2.77 -1.94 -1.37
CA ALA A 106 3.41 -0.64 -1.26
C ALA A 106 2.69 0.24 -0.24
N HIS A 107 1.35 0.23 -0.26
CA HIS A 107 0.57 1.02 0.68
C HIS A 107 0.87 0.60 2.12
N ALA A 108 0.87 -0.69 2.38
CA ALA A 108 1.10 -1.20 3.73
C ALA A 108 2.50 -0.86 4.22
N ILE A 109 3.50 -0.98 3.35
CA ILE A 109 4.87 -0.67 3.73
C ILE A 109 5.02 0.81 4.07
N VAL A 110 4.43 1.69 3.25
CA VAL A 110 4.52 3.12 3.51
C VAL A 110 3.84 3.47 4.82
N ASP A 111 2.66 2.90 5.09
CA ASP A 111 1.99 3.13 6.35
C ASP A 111 2.85 2.69 7.53
N GLY A 112 3.49 1.53 7.41
CA GLY A 112 4.33 1.02 8.48
C GLY A 112 5.55 1.88 8.77
N LEU A 113 6.02 2.61 7.76
CA LEU A 113 7.19 3.48 7.90
C LEU A 113 6.82 4.92 8.22
N THR A 114 5.54 5.22 8.31
CA THR A 114 5.08 6.59 8.56
C THR A 114 4.79 6.78 10.05
N PRO A 115 5.52 7.67 10.73
CA PRO A 115 5.34 7.83 12.18
C PRO A 115 3.90 8.13 12.59
N ALA A 116 3.15 8.85 11.77
CA ALA A 116 1.77 9.17 12.10
C ALA A 116 0.90 7.92 12.21
N HIS A 117 1.32 6.80 11.64
CA HIS A 117 0.59 5.54 11.69
C HIS A 117 1.08 4.61 12.79
N HIS A 118 1.95 5.10 13.68
CA HIS A 118 2.52 4.26 14.74
C HIS A 118 1.67 4.25 16.00
N TYR A 119 0.57 5.02 16.02
CA TYR A 119 -0.27 5.13 17.20
C TYR A 119 -1.73 4.96 16.82
N PRO A 120 -2.54 4.39 17.72
CA PRO A 120 -3.96 4.28 17.47
C PRO A 120 -4.60 5.66 17.33
N TYR A 121 -5.71 5.69 16.66
CA TYR A 121 -6.38 6.91 16.33
C TYR A 121 -6.81 7.70 17.55
N GLU A 122 -7.24 7.01 18.58
CA GLU A 122 -7.68 7.68 19.79
C GLU A 122 -6.58 8.50 20.42
N SER A 123 -5.34 8.18 20.15
CA SER A 123 -4.23 8.96 20.68
C SER A 123 -4.13 10.33 20.07
N GLU A 124 -4.68 10.50 18.90
CA GLU A 124 -4.60 11.78 18.22
C GLU A 124 -5.37 12.86 18.94
N LEU A 125 -6.39 12.46 19.67
CA LEU A 125 -7.19 13.44 20.36
C LEU A 125 -6.43 14.19 21.42
N THR A 126 -5.28 13.67 21.80
CA THR A 126 -4.43 14.32 22.80
C THR A 126 -3.38 15.20 22.16
N GLU A 127 -3.30 15.23 20.88
CA GLU A 127 -2.35 16.07 20.16
C GLU A 127 -2.86 17.48 20.06
#